data_d0ffd392cccf2f837a88f9fba4df618d
#
_entry.id   d0ffd392cccf2f837a88f9fba4df618d
#
_cell.length_a   1.000
_cell.length_b   1.000
_cell.length_c   1.000
_cell.angle_alpha   90.00
_cell.angle_beta   90.00
_cell.angle_gamma   90.00
#
_symmetry.space_group_name_H-M   'P 1'
#
loop_
_entity.id
_entity.type
_entity.pdbx_description
1 polymer ?
#
loop_
_entity_poly.entity_id
_entity_poly.type
_entity_poly.pdbx_seq_one_letter_code
_entity_poly.pdbx_strand_id
1 'polypeptide(L)'
;SSMVPLIRSRQLVTVAPVDPATVEPGDIVLARVAGAVYLHLVTAVDHSRARVQIGNNRGRVNGWTGHARVFGICTAVEGARRPRLDGKLASIDME
;
A
#
# COMPACT_ATOMS: atom_id res chain seq x y z
N SER A 1 9.51 10.00 7.27
CA SER A 1 8.77 9.00 6.51
C SER A 1 8.40 9.50 5.13
N SER A 2 8.55 8.68 4.13
CA SER A 2 8.20 9.02 2.74
C SER A 2 6.68 9.13 2.53
N MET A 3 5.89 8.70 3.50
CA MET A 3 4.43 8.73 3.43
C MET A 3 3.80 9.86 4.24
N VAL A 4 4.59 10.74 4.84
CA VAL A 4 4.08 11.91 5.53
C VAL A 4 3.44 12.85 4.50
N PRO A 5 2.24 13.42 4.73
CA PRO A 5 1.46 13.39 5.97
C PRO A 5 0.52 12.19 6.12
N LEU A 6 0.43 11.30 5.14
CA LEU A 6 -0.52 10.19 5.17
C LEU A 6 -0.19 9.19 6.27
N ILE A 7 1.10 8.85 6.40
CA ILE A 7 1.58 7.94 7.44
C ILE A 7 2.85 8.52 8.01
N ARG A 8 2.89 8.65 9.33
CA ARG A 8 4.07 9.13 10.05
C ARG A 8 4.83 7.96 10.64
N SER A 9 6.12 8.16 10.90
CA SER A 9 6.94 7.14 11.57
C SER A 9 6.29 6.74 12.89
N ARG A 10 6.34 5.44 13.19
CA ARG A 10 5.82 4.84 14.41
C ARG A 10 4.31 4.89 14.58
N GLN A 11 3.58 5.33 13.58
CA GLN A 11 2.14 5.15 13.62
C GLN A 11 1.81 3.68 13.36
N LEU A 12 0.81 3.18 14.07
CA LEU A 12 0.26 1.87 13.79
C LEU A 12 -0.61 1.96 12.56
N VAL A 13 -0.41 1.05 11.64
CA VAL A 13 -1.27 0.91 10.47
C VAL A 13 -1.93 -0.45 10.49
N THR A 14 -3.13 -0.51 9.94
CA THR A 14 -3.88 -1.74 9.82
C THR A 14 -3.84 -2.17 8.38
N VAL A 15 -3.41 -3.41 8.15
CA VAL A 15 -3.30 -4.00 6.82
C VAL A 15 -4.22 -5.20 6.75
N ALA A 16 -5.05 -5.25 5.73
CA ALA A 16 -5.96 -6.36 5.48
C ALA A 16 -5.57 -7.10 4.21
N PRO A 17 -5.91 -8.39 4.12
CA PRO A 17 -5.78 -9.10 2.85
C PRO A 17 -6.58 -8.39 1.76
N VAL A 18 -6.08 -8.43 0.54
CA VAL A 18 -6.74 -7.79 -0.60
C VAL A 18 -6.56 -8.65 -1.84
N ASP A 19 -7.58 -8.64 -2.71
CA ASP A 19 -7.41 -9.13 -4.06
C ASP A 19 -6.69 -8.05 -4.85
N PRO A 20 -5.44 -8.29 -5.30
CA PRO A 20 -4.66 -7.26 -5.97
C PRO A 20 -5.33 -6.70 -7.23
N ALA A 21 -6.20 -7.47 -7.86
CA ALA A 21 -6.92 -7.01 -9.05
C ALA A 21 -7.92 -5.89 -8.75
N THR A 22 -8.27 -5.70 -7.48
CA THR A 22 -9.21 -4.64 -7.06
C THR A 22 -8.51 -3.36 -6.62
N VAL A 23 -7.19 -3.37 -6.52
CA VAL A 23 -6.42 -2.22 -6.05
C VAL A 23 -6.45 -1.11 -7.09
N GLU A 24 -6.55 0.12 -6.62
CA GLU A 24 -6.66 1.32 -7.46
C GLU A 24 -5.61 2.35 -7.09
N PRO A 25 -5.29 3.28 -8.01
CA PRO A 25 -4.42 4.41 -7.66
C PRO A 25 -4.97 5.16 -6.44
N GLY A 26 -4.07 5.51 -5.54
CA GLY A 26 -4.44 6.16 -4.28
C GLY A 26 -4.55 5.19 -3.10
N ASP A 27 -4.68 3.89 -3.35
CA ASP A 27 -4.63 2.90 -2.28
C ASP A 27 -3.22 2.81 -1.71
N ILE A 28 -3.12 2.52 -0.42
CA ILE A 28 -1.85 2.25 0.23
C ILE A 28 -1.75 0.74 0.44
N VAL A 29 -0.72 0.14 -0.09
CA VAL A 29 -0.55 -1.31 -0.05
C VAL A 29 0.80 -1.69 0.54
N LEU A 30 0.86 -2.90 1.10
CA LEU A 30 2.10 -3.54 1.49
C LEU A 30 2.53 -4.41 0.31
N ALA A 31 3.66 -4.09 -0.30
CA ALA A 31 4.11 -4.78 -1.50
C ALA A 31 5.62 -4.87 -1.57
N ARG A 32 6.09 -5.90 -2.28
CA ARG A 32 7.52 -6.04 -2.56
C ARG A 32 7.80 -5.51 -3.95
N VAL A 33 8.77 -4.59 -4.05
CA VAL A 33 9.20 -4.01 -5.31
C VAL A 33 10.73 -4.05 -5.36
N ALA A 34 11.29 -4.62 -6.40
CA ALA A 34 12.75 -4.69 -6.59
C ALA A 34 13.48 -5.21 -5.34
N GLY A 35 12.94 -6.23 -4.69
CA GLY A 35 13.56 -6.88 -3.55
C GLY A 35 13.33 -6.21 -2.19
N ALA A 36 12.66 -5.07 -2.14
CA ALA A 36 12.35 -4.38 -0.89
C ALA A 36 10.84 -4.34 -0.66
N VAL A 37 10.44 -4.38 0.61
CA VAL A 37 9.02 -4.33 0.99
C VAL A 37 8.69 -2.90 1.40
N TYR A 38 7.62 -2.37 0.82
CA TYR A 38 7.15 -1.00 1.09
C TYR A 38 5.70 -1.02 1.53
N LEU A 39 5.35 -0.08 2.39
CA LEU A 39 3.95 0.33 2.61
C LEU A 39 3.80 1.69 1.95
N HIS A 40 3.42 1.70 0.68
CA HIS A 40 3.39 2.90 -0.14
C HIS A 40 2.14 2.96 -1.00
N LEU A 41 2.01 4.08 -1.73
CA LEU A 41 0.87 4.32 -2.61
C LEU A 41 0.95 3.50 -3.89
N VAL A 42 -0.20 3.05 -4.34
CA VAL A 42 -0.38 2.65 -5.73
C VAL A 42 -0.54 3.91 -6.55
N THR A 43 0.34 4.11 -7.51
CA THR A 43 0.34 5.29 -8.36
C THR A 43 -0.25 5.03 -9.74
N ALA A 44 -0.26 3.77 -10.17
CA ALA A 44 -0.87 3.34 -11.42
C ALA A 44 -1.17 1.85 -11.37
N VAL A 45 -2.11 1.40 -12.18
CA VAL A 45 -2.45 -0.02 -12.31
C VAL A 45 -2.43 -0.42 -13.78
N ASP A 46 -2.05 -1.65 -14.03
CA ASP A 46 -2.09 -2.27 -15.37
C ASP A 46 -2.76 -3.62 -15.22
N HIS A 47 -4.07 -3.62 -15.42
CA HIS A 47 -4.86 -4.84 -15.24
C HIS A 47 -4.51 -5.92 -16.26
N SER A 48 -4.16 -5.52 -17.47
CA SER A 48 -3.87 -6.49 -18.53
C SER A 48 -2.59 -7.29 -18.26
N ARG A 49 -1.66 -6.70 -17.53
CA ARG A 49 -0.40 -7.35 -17.16
C ARG A 49 -0.34 -7.77 -15.70
N ALA A 50 -1.43 -7.60 -14.98
CA ALA A 50 -1.53 -7.93 -13.56
C ALA A 50 -0.41 -7.30 -12.74
N ARG A 51 -0.19 -5.97 -12.91
CA ARG A 51 0.85 -5.22 -12.21
C ARG A 51 0.32 -3.92 -11.66
N VAL A 52 1.01 -3.44 -10.63
CA VAL A 52 0.75 -2.13 -10.04
C VAL A 52 2.07 -1.37 -9.94
N GLN A 53 2.00 -0.05 -10.07
CA GLN A 53 3.14 0.83 -9.85
C GLN A 53 3.05 1.36 -8.43
N ILE A 54 4.16 1.31 -7.72
CA ILE A 54 4.26 1.71 -6.32
C ILE A 54 5.13 2.95 -6.22
N GLY A 55 4.70 3.90 -5.42
CA GLY A 55 5.43 5.11 -5.16
C GLY A 55 5.06 5.74 -3.83
N ASN A 56 5.64 6.90 -3.52
CA ASN A 56 5.29 7.62 -2.30
C ASN A 56 4.42 8.83 -2.64
N ASN A 57 3.91 9.50 -1.60
CA ASN A 57 3.04 10.66 -1.77
C ASN A 57 3.78 11.94 -2.18
N ARG A 58 5.09 11.86 -2.42
CA ARG A 58 5.91 12.98 -2.88
C ARG A 58 6.29 12.84 -4.35
N GLY A 59 5.70 11.88 -5.05
CA GLY A 59 5.91 11.70 -6.48
C GLY A 59 7.04 10.74 -6.85
N ARG A 60 7.77 10.20 -5.89
CA ARG A 60 8.81 9.23 -6.20
C ARG A 60 8.18 7.88 -6.52
N VAL A 61 8.58 7.30 -7.65
CA VAL A 61 8.12 5.99 -8.08
C VAL A 61 9.19 4.96 -7.70
N ASN A 62 8.77 3.90 -7.00
CA ASN A 62 9.64 2.79 -6.65
C ASN A 62 9.72 1.76 -7.78
N GLY A 63 8.64 1.59 -8.52
CA GLY A 63 8.60 0.69 -9.67
C GLY A 63 7.30 -0.08 -9.79
N TRP A 64 7.24 -0.95 -10.80
CA TRP A 64 6.13 -1.85 -11.04
C TRP A 64 6.37 -3.19 -10.35
N THR A 65 5.29 -3.80 -9.86
CA THR A 65 5.37 -5.13 -9.28
C THR A 65 4.11 -5.92 -9.64
N GLY A 66 4.24 -7.25 -9.68
CA GLY A 66 3.12 -8.12 -10.00
C GLY A 66 2.14 -8.27 -8.85
N HIS A 67 0.92 -8.69 -9.18
CA HIS A 67 -0.14 -8.89 -8.19
C HIS A 67 0.28 -9.85 -7.07
N ALA A 68 1.08 -10.88 -7.38
CA ALA A 68 1.52 -11.86 -6.38
C ALA A 68 2.41 -11.25 -5.29
N ARG A 69 2.93 -10.06 -5.50
CA ARG A 69 3.80 -9.36 -4.55
C ARG A 69 3.10 -8.24 -3.81
N VAL A 70 1.80 -8.12 -3.97
CA VAL A 70 0.96 -7.22 -3.18
C VAL A 70 0.38 -8.05 -2.03
N PHE A 71 0.80 -7.76 -0.81
CA PHE A 71 0.49 -8.60 0.35
C PHE A 71 -0.74 -8.16 1.11
N GLY A 72 -1.12 -6.91 0.99
CA GLY A 72 -2.28 -6.40 1.68
C GLY A 72 -2.52 -4.92 1.40
N ILE A 73 -3.65 -4.42 1.88
CA ILE A 73 -4.06 -3.03 1.73
C ILE A 73 -4.19 -2.36 3.09
N CYS A 74 -3.73 -1.13 3.18
CA CYS A 74 -3.89 -0.32 4.39
C CYS A 74 -5.34 0.13 4.49
N THR A 75 -6.02 -0.27 5.58
CA THR A 75 -7.41 0.08 5.82
C THR A 75 -7.55 1.17 6.87
N ALA A 76 -6.53 1.34 7.72
CA ALA A 76 -6.54 2.36 8.75
C ALA A 76 -5.11 2.73 9.12
N VAL A 77 -4.92 4.01 9.45
CA VAL A 77 -3.70 4.53 10.06
C VAL A 77 -4.12 5.05 11.42
N GLU A 78 -3.26 4.93 12.42
CA GLU A 78 -3.55 5.39 13.78
C GLU A 78 -4.14 6.81 13.74
N GLY A 79 -5.36 6.95 14.27
CA GLY A 79 -6.09 8.21 14.27
C GLY A 79 -6.87 8.54 13.00
N ALA A 80 -6.77 7.74 11.95
CA ALA A 80 -7.49 7.96 10.70
C ALA A 80 -7.83 6.63 10.02
N ARG A 81 -9.05 6.50 9.53
CA ARG A 81 -9.49 5.29 8.85
C ARG A 81 -9.52 5.52 7.35
N ARG A 82 -8.94 4.60 6.62
CA ARG A 82 -8.98 4.61 5.16
C ARG A 82 -10.38 4.21 4.67
N PRO A 83 -10.80 4.67 3.49
CA PRO A 83 -12.16 4.38 3.00
C PRO A 83 -12.40 2.92 2.62
N ARG A 84 -11.36 2.14 2.31
CA ARG A 84 -11.52 0.72 2.02
C ARG A 84 -11.36 -0.09 3.29
N LEU A 85 -12.34 -0.93 3.57
CA LEU A 85 -12.33 -1.79 4.74
C LEU A 85 -12.67 -3.21 4.29
N ASP A 86 -11.67 -4.07 4.27
CA ASP A 86 -11.83 -5.43 3.79
C ASP A 86 -11.30 -6.44 4.78
N GLY A 87 -12.16 -7.34 5.21
CA GLY A 87 -11.78 -8.56 5.88
C GLY A 87 -11.00 -8.39 7.16
N LYS A 88 -10.07 -9.28 7.38
CA LYS A 88 -9.26 -9.35 8.60
C LYS A 88 -8.22 -8.27 8.61
N LEU A 89 -7.99 -7.71 9.78
CA LEU A 89 -7.03 -6.62 9.97
C LEU A 89 -5.79 -7.15 10.67
N ALA A 90 -4.65 -6.67 10.22
CA ALA A 90 -3.38 -6.87 10.89
C ALA A 90 -2.76 -5.50 11.15
N SER A 91 -2.10 -5.32 12.29
CA SER A 91 -1.49 -4.06 12.63
C SER A 91 0.02 -4.15 12.45
N ILE A 92 0.59 -3.08 11.88
CA ILE A 92 2.01 -2.97 11.64
C ILE A 92 2.48 -1.64 12.22
N ASP A 93 3.60 -1.67 12.96
CA ASP A 93 4.24 -0.46 13.42
C ASP A 93 5.07 0.11 12.28
N MET A 94 4.67 1.25 11.76
CA MET A 94 5.28 1.88 10.59
C MET A 94 6.36 2.86 11.01
N GLU A 95 7.57 2.61 10.54
CA GLU A 95 8.71 3.52 10.78
C GLU A 95 8.82 4.60 9.71
#